data_f11ba1a6f8e8728db2843d13a553f9d8
#
_entry.id   f11ba1a6f8e8728db2843d13a553f9d8
#
_cell.length_a   1.000
_cell.length_b   1.000
_cell.length_c   1.000
_cell.angle_alpha   90.00
_cell.angle_beta   90.00
_cell.angle_gamma   90.00
#
_symmetry.space_group_name_H-M   'P 1'
#
loop_
_entity.id
_entity.type
_entity.pdbx_description
1 polymer ?
#
loop_
_entity_poly.entity_id
_entity_poly.type
_entity_poly.pdbx_seq_one_letter_code
_entity_poly.pdbx_strand_id
1 'polypeptide(L)'
;MMPSNTEENAYKIAYEREKRARLKAEEILESKSRELFLKSERLKESYDLLQKQQAAMLQNEKLATLGTLAAGMAHEINNPLAFVTSNIESLIKYHHSYATVIAFMKEISGTMPDDLRTDYEKLVEEEDLEYIEEDLPELMSDTVEGLTRVRDIVKNLRSFARSQSSDRDLSDVVSGIESTIKLLNSELKNSVDLKLDLQPVPSISCNFNELNQVFLNLIINAKHATEKQPKPTISISSQTSNSEIVIEISDNGCGMSEDVIKEIFVPFYTTKATGKGTGMGLAIAYGIIKDHNGEIIVNSEEGQGTTFTIKLPIE
;
A
#
# COMPACT_ATOMS: atom_id res chain seq x y z
N MET A 1 91.92 -16.86 13.82
CA MET A 1 91.45 -16.79 15.20
C MET A 1 90.05 -17.37 15.15
N MET A 2 89.82 -18.50 15.81
CA MET A 2 88.48 -19.05 15.96
C MET A 2 87.78 -18.30 17.08
N PRO A 3 86.51 -17.93 16.93
CA PRO A 3 85.74 -17.23 17.98
C PRO A 3 85.70 -18.11 19.25
N SER A 4 85.80 -17.48 20.42
CA SER A 4 85.79 -18.20 21.68
C SER A 4 84.45 -18.81 21.92
N ASN A 5 84.34 -19.98 22.53
CA ASN A 5 83.16 -20.74 22.84
C ASN A 5 82.10 -19.89 23.64
N THR A 6 82.59 -18.82 24.27
CA THR A 6 81.74 -17.85 25.03
C THR A 6 81.02 -16.84 24.14
N GLU A 7 81.62 -16.39 23.03
CA GLU A 7 80.95 -15.46 22.07
C GLU A 7 79.88 -16.16 21.23
N GLU A 8 80.12 -17.41 20.84
CA GLU A 8 79.16 -18.23 20.08
C GLU A 8 77.90 -18.55 20.93
N ASN A 9 78.14 -18.76 22.24
CA ASN A 9 76.99 -19.00 23.17
C ASN A 9 76.20 -17.72 23.45
N ALA A 10 76.85 -16.55 23.55
CA ALA A 10 76.19 -15.27 23.71
C ALA A 10 75.33 -14.90 22.47
N TYR A 11 75.85 -15.15 21.26
CA TYR A 11 75.17 -14.93 20.00
C TYR A 11 73.92 -15.86 19.87
N LYS A 12 74.00 -17.11 20.25
CA LYS A 12 72.94 -18.07 20.25
C LYS A 12 71.81 -17.69 21.22
N ILE A 13 72.14 -17.19 22.40
CA ILE A 13 71.16 -16.69 23.38
C ILE A 13 70.46 -15.44 22.87
N ALA A 14 71.16 -14.51 22.25
CA ALA A 14 70.58 -13.30 21.65
C ALA A 14 69.64 -13.64 20.49
N TYR A 15 70.06 -14.54 19.60
CA TYR A 15 69.22 -15.04 18.50
C TYR A 15 67.92 -15.71 18.99
N GLU A 16 68.03 -16.58 19.99
CA GLU A 16 66.79 -17.22 20.58
C GLU A 16 65.88 -16.23 21.25
N ARG A 17 66.37 -15.17 21.89
CA ARG A 17 65.60 -14.08 22.44
C ARG A 17 64.86 -13.29 21.36
N GLU A 18 65.58 -12.93 20.29
CA GLU A 18 65.01 -12.22 19.15
C GLU A 18 63.93 -13.05 18.46
N LYS A 19 64.15 -14.33 18.21
CA LYS A 19 63.24 -15.28 17.63
C LYS A 19 61.99 -15.40 18.47
N ARG A 20 62.11 -15.52 19.82
CA ARG A 20 60.91 -15.57 20.72
C ARG A 20 60.16 -14.26 20.72
N ALA A 21 60.84 -13.12 20.71
CA ALA A 21 60.19 -11.80 20.67
C ALA A 21 59.40 -11.62 19.35
N ARG A 22 59.99 -12.06 18.22
CA ARG A 22 59.32 -12.01 16.90
C ARG A 22 58.09 -12.91 16.85
N LEU A 23 58.15 -14.16 17.31
CA LEU A 23 57.03 -15.07 17.36
C LEU A 23 55.91 -14.51 18.23
N LYS A 24 56.22 -13.91 19.38
CA LYS A 24 55.23 -13.29 20.26
C LYS A 24 54.59 -12.04 19.63
N ALA A 25 55.37 -11.25 18.87
CA ALA A 25 54.82 -10.10 18.14
C ALA A 25 53.90 -10.54 16.99
N GLU A 26 54.24 -11.59 16.26
CA GLU A 26 53.41 -12.18 15.22
C GLU A 26 52.10 -12.71 15.81
N GLU A 27 52.12 -13.43 16.94
CA GLU A 27 50.93 -13.93 17.63
C GLU A 27 50.01 -12.79 18.10
N ILE A 28 50.56 -11.70 18.68
CA ILE A 28 49.82 -10.52 19.09
C ILE A 28 49.19 -9.82 17.87
N LEU A 29 49.98 -9.70 16.78
CA LEU A 29 49.50 -9.07 15.55
C LEU A 29 48.29 -9.84 14.94
N GLU A 30 48.41 -11.16 14.88
CA GLU A 30 47.35 -12.02 14.36
C GLU A 30 46.06 -11.94 15.24
N SER A 31 46.26 -12.00 16.57
CA SER A 31 45.14 -11.84 17.52
C SER A 31 44.46 -10.49 17.40
N LYS A 32 45.23 -9.41 17.29
CA LYS A 32 44.68 -8.05 17.13
C LYS A 32 44.03 -7.84 15.77
N SER A 33 44.57 -8.41 14.71
CA SER A 33 43.97 -8.37 13.37
C SER A 33 42.62 -9.05 13.37
N ARG A 34 42.51 -10.22 14.01
CA ARG A 34 41.25 -10.96 14.14
C ARG A 34 40.21 -10.20 14.99
N GLU A 35 40.66 -9.60 16.10
CA GLU A 35 39.78 -8.76 16.94
C GLU A 35 39.23 -7.56 16.17
N LEU A 36 40.08 -6.87 15.41
CA LEU A 36 39.72 -5.72 14.58
C LEU A 36 38.73 -6.11 13.48
N PHE A 37 38.96 -7.25 12.82
CA PHE A 37 38.05 -7.77 11.80
C PHE A 37 36.64 -8.00 12.38
N LEU A 38 36.55 -8.71 13.50
CA LEU A 38 35.26 -8.98 14.15
C LEU A 38 34.55 -7.69 14.63
N LYS A 39 35.32 -6.70 15.13
CA LYS A 39 34.74 -5.40 15.50
C LYS A 39 34.25 -4.63 14.28
N SER A 40 34.95 -4.69 13.17
CA SER A 40 34.54 -4.05 11.92
C SER A 40 33.22 -4.66 11.37
N GLU A 41 33.09 -5.98 11.40
CA GLU A 41 31.86 -6.64 10.99
C GLU A 41 30.68 -6.23 11.87
N ARG A 42 30.84 -6.31 13.18
CA ARG A 42 29.77 -5.88 14.12
C ARG A 42 29.40 -4.41 13.95
N LEU A 43 30.36 -3.54 13.70
CA LEU A 43 30.10 -2.12 13.45
C LEU A 43 29.30 -1.92 12.17
N LYS A 44 29.62 -2.67 11.11
CA LYS A 44 28.88 -2.64 9.85
C LYS A 44 27.45 -3.10 10.03
N GLU A 45 27.22 -4.22 10.70
CA GLU A 45 25.87 -4.72 10.99
C GLU A 45 25.06 -3.70 11.83
N SER A 46 25.69 -3.11 12.84
CA SER A 46 25.06 -2.07 13.68
C SER A 46 24.73 -0.82 12.89
N TYR A 47 25.60 -0.42 11.97
CA TYR A 47 25.35 0.73 11.09
C TYR A 47 24.19 0.49 10.12
N ASP A 48 24.13 -0.68 9.49
CA ASP A 48 23.04 -1.08 8.59
C ASP A 48 21.69 -1.14 9.34
N LEU A 49 21.72 -1.64 10.59
CA LEU A 49 20.52 -1.64 11.44
C LEU A 49 20.07 -0.22 11.80
N LEU A 50 21.00 0.65 12.17
CA LEU A 50 20.71 2.05 12.48
C LEU A 50 20.13 2.81 11.27
N GLN A 51 20.67 2.60 10.09
CA GLN A 51 20.12 3.18 8.86
C GLN A 51 18.68 2.74 8.60
N LYS A 52 18.39 1.44 8.76
CA LYS A 52 17.02 0.91 8.63
C LYS A 52 16.08 1.52 9.67
N GLN A 53 16.52 1.63 10.92
CA GLN A 53 15.72 2.25 11.99
C GLN A 53 15.47 3.74 11.73
N GLN A 54 16.47 4.47 11.25
CA GLN A 54 16.33 5.89 10.92
C GLN A 54 15.38 6.12 9.75
N ALA A 55 15.45 5.29 8.70
CA ALA A 55 14.51 5.34 7.58
C ALA A 55 13.06 5.07 8.04
N ALA A 56 12.85 4.04 8.86
CA ALA A 56 11.55 3.73 9.43
C ALA A 56 11.02 4.86 10.34
N MET A 57 11.89 5.47 11.16
CA MET A 57 11.51 6.60 12.02
C MET A 57 11.08 7.83 11.21
N LEU A 58 11.82 8.19 10.17
CA LEU A 58 11.46 9.29 9.27
C LEU A 58 10.13 9.03 8.54
N GLN A 59 9.89 7.80 8.13
CA GLN A 59 8.63 7.40 7.53
C GLN A 59 7.48 7.53 8.53
N ASN A 60 7.66 7.04 9.75
CA ASN A 60 6.65 7.16 10.81
C ASN A 60 6.37 8.62 11.19
N GLU A 61 7.38 9.48 11.24
CA GLU A 61 7.21 10.92 11.51
C GLU A 61 6.41 11.60 10.39
N LYS A 62 6.71 11.31 9.11
CA LYS A 62 5.92 11.79 7.97
C LYS A 62 4.46 11.32 8.05
N LEU A 63 4.24 10.05 8.40
CA LEU A 63 2.91 9.48 8.54
C LEU A 63 2.14 10.12 9.71
N ALA A 64 2.77 10.32 10.86
CA ALA A 64 2.16 10.98 12.01
C ALA A 64 1.77 12.44 11.72
N THR A 65 2.65 13.19 11.05
CA THR A 65 2.37 14.57 10.64
C THR A 65 1.21 14.63 9.66
N LEU A 66 1.19 13.72 8.67
CA LEU A 66 0.09 13.61 7.71
C LEU A 66 -1.22 13.24 8.41
N GLY A 67 -1.18 12.32 9.39
CA GLY A 67 -2.35 11.91 10.17
C GLY A 67 -2.99 13.08 10.92
N THR A 68 -2.18 13.89 11.61
CA THR A 68 -2.67 15.04 12.38
C THR A 68 -3.32 16.11 11.48
N LEU A 69 -2.70 16.40 10.33
CA LEU A 69 -3.26 17.34 9.34
C LEU A 69 -4.53 16.79 8.68
N ALA A 70 -4.54 15.49 8.39
CA ALA A 70 -5.63 14.82 7.72
C ALA A 70 -6.96 14.86 8.48
N ALA A 71 -6.93 14.72 9.82
CA ALA A 71 -8.15 14.75 10.64
C ALA A 71 -8.86 16.11 10.59
N GLY A 72 -8.10 17.21 10.61
CA GLY A 72 -8.65 18.56 10.48
C GLY A 72 -9.15 18.87 9.07
N MET A 73 -8.32 18.59 8.06
CA MET A 73 -8.64 18.88 6.67
C MET A 73 -9.80 18.00 6.14
N ALA A 74 -9.94 16.76 6.60
CA ALA A 74 -11.03 15.89 6.15
C ALA A 74 -12.42 16.50 6.43
N HIS A 75 -12.59 17.17 7.56
CA HIS A 75 -13.86 17.83 7.89
C HIS A 75 -14.11 19.05 7.02
N GLU A 76 -13.05 19.84 6.76
CA GLU A 76 -13.13 21.05 5.95
C GLU A 76 -13.31 20.76 4.45
N ILE A 77 -12.79 19.62 3.95
CA ILE A 77 -13.00 19.17 2.56
C ILE A 77 -14.36 18.52 2.36
N ASN A 78 -14.84 17.72 3.33
CA ASN A 78 -16.15 17.06 3.22
C ASN A 78 -17.31 18.05 3.14
N ASN A 79 -17.21 19.22 3.78
CA ASN A 79 -18.28 20.23 3.76
C ASN A 79 -18.56 20.77 2.35
N PRO A 80 -17.60 21.38 1.63
CA PRO A 80 -17.84 21.84 0.26
C PRO A 80 -18.17 20.66 -0.68
N LEU A 81 -17.58 19.48 -0.47
CA LEU A 81 -17.86 18.32 -1.28
C LEU A 81 -19.34 17.87 -1.19
N ALA A 82 -19.91 17.91 0.02
CA ALA A 82 -21.33 17.59 0.22
C ALA A 82 -22.23 18.58 -0.53
N PHE A 83 -21.92 19.88 -0.51
CA PHE A 83 -22.67 20.90 -1.27
C PHE A 83 -22.58 20.67 -2.77
N VAL A 84 -21.38 20.41 -3.31
CA VAL A 84 -21.20 20.16 -4.74
C VAL A 84 -21.93 18.91 -5.18
N THR A 85 -21.84 17.82 -4.41
CA THR A 85 -22.57 16.56 -4.68
C THR A 85 -24.08 16.80 -4.73
N SER A 86 -24.64 17.50 -3.73
CA SER A 86 -26.07 17.82 -3.69
C SER A 86 -26.53 18.69 -4.86
N ASN A 87 -25.67 19.63 -5.30
CA ASN A 87 -25.96 20.48 -6.45
C ASN A 87 -25.99 19.65 -7.75
N ILE A 88 -25.03 18.77 -7.96
CA ILE A 88 -25.01 17.88 -9.13
C ILE A 88 -26.19 16.93 -9.13
N GLU A 89 -26.56 16.33 -7.99
CA GLU A 89 -27.79 15.51 -7.89
C GLU A 89 -29.05 16.30 -8.27
N SER A 90 -29.10 17.59 -7.94
CA SER A 90 -30.21 18.48 -8.33
C SER A 90 -30.17 18.78 -9.81
N LEU A 91 -28.97 19.03 -10.39
CA LEU A 91 -28.80 19.24 -11.82
C LEU A 91 -29.23 18.03 -12.63
N ILE A 92 -28.90 16.80 -12.18
CA ILE A 92 -29.34 15.54 -12.83
C ILE A 92 -30.88 15.50 -12.88
N LYS A 93 -31.57 15.86 -11.79
CA LYS A 93 -33.04 15.89 -11.76
C LYS A 93 -33.64 16.97 -12.70
N TYR A 94 -33.02 18.15 -12.74
CA TYR A 94 -33.44 19.21 -13.64
C TYR A 94 -33.25 18.81 -15.10
N HIS A 95 -32.07 18.25 -15.43
CA HIS A 95 -31.78 17.73 -16.77
C HIS A 95 -32.84 16.71 -17.19
N HIS A 96 -33.18 15.73 -16.34
CA HIS A 96 -34.20 14.73 -16.65
C HIS A 96 -35.56 15.40 -16.96
N SER A 97 -35.93 16.44 -16.22
CA SER A 97 -37.18 17.20 -16.47
C SER A 97 -37.14 17.94 -17.79
N TYR A 98 -36.03 18.62 -18.11
CA TYR A 98 -35.86 19.30 -19.40
C TYR A 98 -35.81 18.32 -20.58
N ALA A 99 -35.07 17.21 -20.47
CA ALA A 99 -35.04 16.18 -21.50
C ALA A 99 -36.42 15.63 -21.82
N THR A 100 -37.29 15.46 -20.79
CA THR A 100 -38.70 15.04 -21.00
C THR A 100 -39.49 16.05 -21.82
N VAL A 101 -39.31 17.36 -21.57
CA VAL A 101 -39.99 18.42 -22.33
C VAL A 101 -39.45 18.49 -23.76
N ILE A 102 -38.14 18.39 -23.94
CA ILE A 102 -37.52 18.39 -25.28
C ILE A 102 -37.99 17.18 -26.09
N ALA A 103 -38.00 15.97 -25.50
CA ALA A 103 -38.51 14.77 -26.13
C ALA A 103 -39.95 14.91 -26.60
N PHE A 104 -40.82 15.53 -25.75
CA PHE A 104 -42.22 15.82 -26.13
C PHE A 104 -42.27 16.84 -27.29
N MET A 105 -41.47 17.91 -27.27
CA MET A 105 -41.41 18.87 -28.36
C MET A 105 -40.97 18.23 -29.67
N LYS A 106 -39.97 17.33 -29.61
CA LYS A 106 -39.46 16.55 -30.74
C LYS A 106 -40.56 15.63 -31.31
N GLU A 107 -41.37 14.99 -30.46
CA GLU A 107 -42.48 14.11 -30.86
C GLU A 107 -43.58 14.91 -31.59
N ILE A 108 -43.96 16.07 -31.10
CA ILE A 108 -45.03 16.88 -31.70
C ILE A 108 -44.56 17.71 -32.90
N SER A 109 -43.24 17.87 -33.13
CA SER A 109 -42.69 18.69 -34.21
C SER A 109 -43.19 18.30 -35.59
N GLY A 110 -43.44 17.02 -35.83
CA GLY A 110 -44.02 16.49 -37.06
C GLY A 110 -45.47 16.91 -37.31
N THR A 111 -46.17 17.41 -36.31
CA THR A 111 -47.59 17.90 -36.38
C THR A 111 -47.68 19.43 -36.39
N MET A 112 -46.59 20.15 -36.28
CA MET A 112 -46.53 21.62 -36.30
C MET A 112 -46.79 22.19 -37.69
N PRO A 113 -47.35 23.41 -37.80
CA PRO A 113 -47.33 24.17 -39.06
C PRO A 113 -45.91 24.33 -39.61
N ASP A 114 -45.76 24.38 -40.92
CA ASP A 114 -44.44 24.32 -41.61
C ASP A 114 -43.50 25.48 -41.19
N ASP A 115 -44.02 26.66 -40.98
CA ASP A 115 -43.26 27.82 -40.47
C ASP A 115 -42.73 27.56 -39.03
N LEU A 116 -43.57 27.11 -38.14
CA LEU A 116 -43.19 26.80 -36.76
C LEU A 116 -42.20 25.63 -36.67
N ARG A 117 -42.36 24.63 -37.53
CA ARG A 117 -41.46 23.51 -37.59
C ARG A 117 -40.06 23.94 -38.07
N THR A 118 -40.01 24.78 -39.10
CA THR A 118 -38.76 25.34 -39.62
C THR A 118 -38.03 26.17 -38.56
N ASP A 119 -38.74 26.99 -37.80
CA ASP A 119 -38.15 27.79 -36.71
C ASP A 119 -37.65 26.88 -35.56
N TYR A 120 -38.39 25.79 -35.24
CA TYR A 120 -37.95 24.82 -34.24
C TYR A 120 -36.67 24.05 -34.69
N GLU A 121 -36.66 23.52 -35.92
CA GLU A 121 -35.50 22.80 -36.47
C GLU A 121 -34.26 23.69 -36.49
N LYS A 122 -34.43 24.96 -36.88
CA LYS A 122 -33.36 25.95 -36.86
C LYS A 122 -32.81 26.23 -35.44
N LEU A 123 -33.72 26.35 -34.46
CA LEU A 123 -33.34 26.56 -33.06
C LEU A 123 -32.59 25.34 -32.48
N VAL A 124 -33.02 24.10 -32.84
CA VAL A 124 -32.34 22.85 -32.44
C VAL A 124 -30.91 22.79 -33.00
N GLU A 125 -30.71 23.22 -34.26
CA GLU A 125 -29.42 23.27 -34.92
C GLU A 125 -28.54 24.41 -34.37
N GLU A 126 -29.09 25.64 -34.20
CA GLU A 126 -28.33 26.80 -33.68
C GLU A 126 -27.84 26.62 -32.25
N GLU A 127 -28.60 25.91 -31.41
CA GLU A 127 -28.27 25.65 -29.99
C GLU A 127 -27.57 24.29 -29.77
N ASP A 128 -27.26 23.55 -30.86
CA ASP A 128 -26.62 22.23 -30.80
C ASP A 128 -27.30 21.25 -29.79
N LEU A 129 -28.64 21.25 -29.77
CA LEU A 129 -29.40 20.52 -28.75
C LEU A 129 -29.15 19.01 -28.77
N GLU A 130 -28.86 18.41 -29.94
CA GLU A 130 -28.53 16.98 -30.03
C GLU A 130 -27.20 16.67 -29.34
N TYR A 131 -26.20 17.51 -29.51
CA TYR A 131 -24.92 17.39 -28.82
C TYR A 131 -25.07 17.54 -27.30
N ILE A 132 -25.86 18.52 -26.84
CA ILE A 132 -26.11 18.73 -25.41
C ILE A 132 -26.85 17.54 -24.79
N GLU A 133 -27.81 16.93 -25.49
CA GLU A 133 -28.54 15.77 -25.00
C GLU A 133 -27.63 14.55 -24.80
N GLU A 134 -26.61 14.39 -25.65
CA GLU A 134 -25.64 13.29 -25.53
C GLU A 134 -24.54 13.59 -24.51
N ASP A 135 -23.95 14.79 -24.50
CA ASP A 135 -22.79 15.15 -23.70
C ASP A 135 -23.12 15.41 -22.21
N LEU A 136 -24.25 16.08 -21.93
CA LEU A 136 -24.58 16.50 -20.57
C LEU A 136 -24.75 15.35 -19.55
N PRO A 137 -25.37 14.19 -19.88
CA PRO A 137 -25.39 13.03 -19.00
C PRO A 137 -24.01 12.48 -18.68
N GLU A 138 -23.11 12.42 -19.66
CA GLU A 138 -21.73 11.94 -19.49
C GLU A 138 -20.93 12.91 -18.59
N LEU A 139 -20.99 14.21 -18.83
CA LEU A 139 -20.41 15.26 -18.01
C LEU A 139 -20.87 15.19 -16.55
N MET A 140 -22.16 14.96 -16.30
CA MET A 140 -22.69 14.81 -14.94
C MET A 140 -22.20 13.53 -14.28
N SER A 141 -22.16 12.42 -15.03
CA SER A 141 -21.65 11.13 -14.56
C SER A 141 -20.19 11.22 -14.15
N ASP A 142 -19.33 11.78 -14.99
CA ASP A 142 -17.92 12.00 -14.73
C ASP A 142 -17.68 12.89 -13.52
N THR A 143 -18.51 13.93 -13.36
CA THR A 143 -18.44 14.83 -12.20
C THR A 143 -18.78 14.08 -10.91
N VAL A 144 -19.81 13.23 -10.90
CA VAL A 144 -20.20 12.40 -9.75
C VAL A 144 -19.09 11.40 -9.41
N GLU A 145 -18.46 10.78 -10.42
CA GLU A 145 -17.34 9.86 -10.22
C GLU A 145 -16.16 10.59 -9.58
N GLY A 146 -15.79 11.78 -10.10
CA GLY A 146 -14.73 12.62 -9.55
C GLY A 146 -14.98 13.02 -8.08
N LEU A 147 -16.21 13.43 -7.75
CA LEU A 147 -16.59 13.78 -6.38
C LEU A 147 -16.54 12.57 -5.44
N THR A 148 -17.01 11.43 -5.90
CA THR A 148 -16.97 10.16 -5.14
C THR A 148 -15.51 9.80 -4.83
N ARG A 149 -14.62 9.94 -5.80
CA ARG A 149 -13.19 9.70 -5.63
C ARG A 149 -12.55 10.63 -4.59
N VAL A 150 -12.85 11.93 -4.62
CA VAL A 150 -12.36 12.87 -3.61
C VAL A 150 -12.86 12.48 -2.22
N ARG A 151 -14.13 12.09 -2.10
CA ARG A 151 -14.71 11.61 -0.84
C ARG A 151 -13.96 10.38 -0.31
N ASP A 152 -13.64 9.43 -1.17
CA ASP A 152 -12.92 8.21 -0.78
C ASP A 152 -11.47 8.50 -0.35
N ILE A 153 -10.78 9.43 -1.03
CA ILE A 153 -9.45 9.92 -0.61
C ILE A 153 -9.53 10.53 0.80
N VAL A 154 -10.50 11.41 1.04
CA VAL A 154 -10.68 12.09 2.33
C VAL A 154 -11.06 11.09 3.43
N LYS A 155 -11.92 10.10 3.12
CA LYS A 155 -12.28 9.03 4.05
C LYS A 155 -11.06 8.19 4.44
N ASN A 156 -10.24 7.80 3.47
CA ASN A 156 -9.02 7.04 3.69
C ASN A 156 -7.99 7.85 4.51
N LEU A 157 -7.86 9.14 4.22
CA LEU A 157 -7.00 10.06 4.96
C LEU A 157 -7.44 10.21 6.42
N ARG A 158 -8.76 10.30 6.67
CA ARG A 158 -9.33 10.36 8.02
C ARG A 158 -9.16 9.05 8.80
N SER A 159 -9.34 7.90 8.12
CA SER A 159 -9.11 6.58 8.72
C SER A 159 -7.66 6.44 9.19
N PHE A 160 -6.72 6.87 8.35
CA PHE A 160 -5.31 6.92 8.67
C PHE A 160 -4.98 7.81 9.90
N ALA A 161 -5.67 8.95 10.04
CA ALA A 161 -5.48 9.87 11.17
C ALA A 161 -6.06 9.37 12.49
N ARG A 162 -7.04 8.44 12.45
CA ARG A 162 -7.77 7.95 13.64
C ARG A 162 -7.18 6.70 14.27
N SER A 163 -6.17 6.06 13.69
CA SER A 163 -5.62 4.78 14.17
C SER A 163 -5.04 4.80 15.60
N GLN A 164 -5.10 5.93 16.30
CA GLN A 164 -4.57 6.06 17.67
C GLN A 164 -5.60 5.86 18.82
N SER A 165 -6.86 5.53 18.55
CA SER A 165 -7.88 5.49 19.61
C SER A 165 -9.01 4.51 19.39
N SER A 166 -8.71 3.24 19.18
CA SER A 166 -9.78 2.24 19.13
C SER A 166 -9.54 1.11 20.11
N ASP A 167 -10.62 0.70 20.75
CA ASP A 167 -10.65 -0.42 21.67
C ASP A 167 -10.12 -1.67 20.95
N ARG A 168 -9.14 -2.32 21.54
CA ARG A 168 -8.62 -3.60 21.09
C ARG A 168 -9.35 -4.71 21.84
N ASP A 169 -9.96 -5.60 21.11
CA ASP A 169 -10.63 -6.77 21.63
C ASP A 169 -9.90 -8.04 21.23
N LEU A 170 -10.04 -9.09 22.05
CA LEU A 170 -9.52 -10.41 21.68
C LEU A 170 -10.30 -10.93 20.46
N SER A 171 -9.65 -10.99 19.32
CA SER A 171 -10.29 -11.27 18.02
C SER A 171 -9.58 -12.39 17.26
N ASP A 172 -10.38 -13.14 16.51
CA ASP A 172 -9.90 -14.17 15.59
C ASP A 172 -9.59 -13.51 14.23
N VAL A 173 -8.31 -13.49 13.89
CA VAL A 173 -7.82 -12.87 12.66
C VAL A 173 -8.30 -13.63 11.40
N VAL A 174 -8.44 -14.95 11.48
CA VAL A 174 -8.92 -15.77 10.36
C VAL A 174 -10.36 -15.42 10.02
N SER A 175 -11.21 -15.21 11.03
CA SER A 175 -12.59 -14.76 10.80
C SER A 175 -12.67 -13.39 10.12
N GLY A 176 -11.68 -12.53 10.34
CA GLY A 176 -11.51 -11.25 9.64
C GLY A 176 -11.22 -11.42 8.16
N ILE A 177 -10.30 -12.32 7.82
CA ILE A 177 -9.99 -12.66 6.42
C ILE A 177 -11.23 -13.23 5.73
N GLU A 178 -11.91 -14.21 6.34
CA GLU A 178 -13.12 -14.81 5.79
C GLU A 178 -14.25 -13.78 5.56
N SER A 179 -14.43 -12.86 6.52
CA SER A 179 -15.42 -11.78 6.41
C SER A 179 -15.10 -10.83 5.25
N THR A 180 -13.82 -10.51 5.07
CA THR A 180 -13.35 -9.67 3.96
C THR A 180 -13.55 -10.36 2.61
N ILE A 181 -13.23 -11.66 2.50
CA ILE A 181 -13.46 -12.45 1.28
C ILE A 181 -14.96 -12.51 0.95
N LYS A 182 -15.81 -12.68 1.96
CA LYS A 182 -17.27 -12.68 1.80
C LYS A 182 -17.80 -11.35 1.26
N LEU A 183 -17.26 -10.24 1.75
CA LEU A 183 -17.58 -8.91 1.27
C LEU A 183 -17.20 -8.73 -0.21
N LEU A 184 -16.04 -9.24 -0.59
CA LEU A 184 -15.50 -9.14 -1.96
C LEU A 184 -16.01 -10.25 -2.90
N ASN A 185 -16.89 -11.13 -2.45
CA ASN A 185 -17.30 -12.32 -3.21
C ASN A 185 -17.85 -11.99 -4.61
N SER A 186 -18.65 -10.91 -4.74
CA SER A 186 -19.19 -10.46 -6.03
C SER A 186 -18.09 -10.04 -7.02
N GLU A 187 -17.01 -9.49 -6.51
CA GLU A 187 -15.90 -9.01 -7.30
C GLU A 187 -14.85 -10.07 -7.64
N LEU A 188 -14.66 -11.04 -6.76
CA LEU A 188 -13.63 -12.08 -6.90
C LEU A 188 -14.14 -13.30 -7.68
N LYS A 189 -15.40 -13.71 -7.46
CA LYS A 189 -15.95 -15.00 -7.92
C LYS A 189 -15.79 -15.30 -9.41
N ASN A 190 -15.87 -14.26 -10.26
CA ASN A 190 -15.80 -14.40 -11.72
C ASN A 190 -14.49 -13.87 -12.31
N SER A 191 -13.62 -13.32 -11.49
CA SER A 191 -12.41 -12.61 -11.94
C SER A 191 -11.11 -13.30 -11.54
N VAL A 192 -11.11 -14.13 -10.47
CA VAL A 192 -9.88 -14.67 -9.88
C VAL A 192 -10.10 -16.09 -9.37
N ASP A 193 -9.11 -16.97 -9.57
CA ASP A 193 -9.02 -18.27 -8.88
C ASP A 193 -8.46 -18.05 -7.48
N LEU A 194 -9.35 -18.09 -6.47
CA LEU A 194 -9.00 -17.84 -5.08
C LEU A 194 -8.65 -19.13 -4.36
N LYS A 195 -7.40 -19.26 -3.87
CA LYS A 195 -6.91 -20.41 -3.10
C LYS A 195 -6.76 -20.02 -1.63
N LEU A 196 -7.37 -20.80 -0.75
CA LEU A 196 -7.35 -20.56 0.70
C LEU A 196 -6.69 -21.72 1.41
N ASP A 197 -5.68 -21.44 2.24
CA ASP A 197 -5.05 -22.34 3.19
C ASP A 197 -5.02 -21.67 4.57
N LEU A 198 -6.20 -21.53 5.16
CA LEU A 198 -6.39 -20.82 6.42
C LEU A 198 -6.32 -21.81 7.58
N GLN A 199 -5.14 -21.90 8.21
CA GLN A 199 -4.97 -22.67 9.44
C GLN A 199 -5.50 -21.90 10.65
N PRO A 200 -6.10 -22.58 11.66
CA PRO A 200 -6.51 -21.94 12.89
C PRO A 200 -5.31 -21.28 13.60
N VAL A 201 -5.48 -20.04 14.02
CA VAL A 201 -4.49 -19.26 14.76
C VAL A 201 -5.07 -18.80 16.09
N PRO A 202 -4.24 -18.52 17.11
CA PRO A 202 -4.71 -17.95 18.36
C PRO A 202 -5.39 -16.58 18.16
N SER A 203 -6.40 -16.27 18.98
CA SER A 203 -6.96 -14.92 19.04
C SER A 203 -5.95 -13.95 19.63
N ILE A 204 -5.88 -12.74 19.09
CA ILE A 204 -4.98 -11.67 19.55
C ILE A 204 -5.77 -10.40 19.90
N SER A 205 -5.19 -9.57 20.78
CA SER A 205 -5.75 -8.26 21.11
C SER A 205 -5.52 -7.29 19.94
N CYS A 206 -6.58 -7.03 19.15
CA CYS A 206 -6.46 -6.20 17.96
C CYS A 206 -7.74 -5.40 17.68
N ASN A 207 -7.62 -4.37 16.85
CA ASN A 207 -8.78 -3.74 16.25
C ASN A 207 -9.20 -4.52 15.00
N PHE A 208 -10.25 -5.30 15.15
CA PHE A 208 -10.79 -6.17 14.10
C PHE A 208 -11.12 -5.41 12.80
N ASN A 209 -11.69 -4.21 12.90
CA ASN A 209 -12.07 -3.42 11.74
C ASN A 209 -10.84 -2.89 10.97
N GLU A 210 -9.79 -2.51 11.68
CA GLU A 210 -8.54 -2.05 11.08
C GLU A 210 -7.83 -3.20 10.36
N LEU A 211 -7.75 -4.39 10.98
CA LEU A 211 -7.17 -5.55 10.31
C LEU A 211 -7.97 -5.97 9.07
N ASN A 212 -9.30 -5.92 9.12
CA ASN A 212 -10.14 -6.16 7.95
C ASN A 212 -9.85 -5.16 6.82
N GLN A 213 -9.56 -3.89 7.16
CA GLN A 213 -9.16 -2.88 6.17
C GLN A 213 -7.79 -3.22 5.53
N VAL A 214 -6.84 -3.78 6.30
CA VAL A 214 -5.57 -4.28 5.74
C VAL A 214 -5.84 -5.37 4.72
N PHE A 215 -6.62 -6.40 5.10
CA PHE A 215 -6.94 -7.51 4.19
C PHE A 215 -7.67 -7.04 2.94
N LEU A 216 -8.64 -6.14 3.09
CA LEU A 216 -9.37 -5.55 1.98
C LEU A 216 -8.41 -4.85 0.98
N ASN A 217 -7.52 -4.00 1.49
CA ASN A 217 -6.58 -3.27 0.67
C ASN A 217 -5.62 -4.20 -0.10
N LEU A 218 -5.09 -5.24 0.56
CA LEU A 218 -4.17 -6.17 -0.06
C LEU A 218 -4.87 -7.05 -1.10
N ILE A 219 -6.06 -7.58 -0.80
CA ILE A 219 -6.82 -8.45 -1.71
C ILE A 219 -7.27 -7.67 -2.96
N ILE A 220 -7.75 -6.43 -2.80
CA ILE A 220 -8.11 -5.57 -3.94
C ILE A 220 -6.88 -5.23 -4.79
N ASN A 221 -5.73 -4.98 -4.17
CA ASN A 221 -4.50 -4.74 -4.92
C ASN A 221 -4.05 -5.97 -5.69
N ALA A 222 -4.11 -7.16 -5.10
CA ALA A 222 -3.82 -8.42 -5.75
C ALA A 222 -4.77 -8.67 -6.95
N LYS A 223 -6.08 -8.42 -6.79
CA LYS A 223 -7.06 -8.51 -7.88
C LYS A 223 -6.67 -7.60 -9.05
N HIS A 224 -6.39 -6.32 -8.80
CA HIS A 224 -5.99 -5.40 -9.86
C HIS A 224 -4.68 -5.79 -10.54
N ALA A 225 -3.70 -6.30 -9.78
CA ALA A 225 -2.43 -6.75 -10.34
C ALA A 225 -2.59 -7.93 -11.31
N THR A 226 -3.61 -8.75 -11.08
CA THR A 226 -3.88 -9.96 -11.87
C THR A 226 -4.82 -9.74 -13.06
N GLU A 227 -5.43 -8.57 -13.24
CA GLU A 227 -6.44 -8.30 -14.29
C GLU A 227 -5.99 -8.66 -15.71
N LYS A 228 -4.68 -8.56 -16.00
CA LYS A 228 -4.11 -8.86 -17.32
C LYS A 228 -3.58 -10.30 -17.46
N GLN A 229 -3.68 -11.10 -16.39
CA GLN A 229 -3.20 -12.47 -16.41
C GLN A 229 -4.19 -13.42 -17.10
N PRO A 230 -3.71 -14.40 -17.88
CA PRO A 230 -4.58 -15.39 -18.53
C PRO A 230 -5.34 -16.27 -17.52
N LYS A 231 -4.78 -16.48 -16.33
CA LYS A 231 -5.37 -17.20 -15.21
C LYS A 231 -5.10 -16.44 -13.92
N PRO A 232 -5.90 -15.40 -13.62
CA PRO A 232 -5.74 -14.62 -12.39
C PRO A 232 -5.87 -15.55 -11.16
N THR A 233 -4.85 -15.56 -10.30
CA THR A 233 -4.83 -16.40 -9.10
C THR A 233 -4.40 -15.57 -7.90
N ILE A 234 -5.14 -15.70 -6.80
CA ILE A 234 -4.78 -15.14 -5.50
C ILE A 234 -4.76 -16.27 -4.49
N SER A 235 -3.69 -16.38 -3.70
CA SER A 235 -3.55 -17.36 -2.63
C SER A 235 -3.48 -16.63 -1.30
N ILE A 236 -4.26 -17.09 -0.32
CA ILE A 236 -4.25 -16.53 1.04
C ILE A 236 -4.01 -17.68 2.01
N SER A 237 -3.00 -17.55 2.86
CA SER A 237 -2.68 -18.51 3.89
C SER A 237 -2.51 -17.86 5.25
N SER A 238 -2.77 -18.64 6.30
CA SER A 238 -2.51 -18.24 7.68
C SER A 238 -1.88 -19.39 8.46
N GLN A 239 -0.90 -19.07 9.29
CA GLN A 239 -0.24 -20.05 10.16
C GLN A 239 0.32 -19.36 11.41
N THR A 240 0.63 -20.15 12.42
CA THR A 240 1.35 -19.70 13.62
C THR A 240 2.81 -20.11 13.51
N SER A 241 3.74 -19.18 13.70
CA SER A 241 5.18 -19.43 13.70
C SER A 241 5.89 -18.55 14.72
N ASN A 242 6.74 -19.12 15.57
CA ASN A 242 7.60 -18.39 16.53
C ASN A 242 6.88 -17.33 17.38
N SER A 243 5.70 -17.66 17.93
CA SER A 243 4.85 -16.76 18.71
C SER A 243 4.28 -15.58 17.90
N GLU A 244 4.20 -15.70 16.60
CA GLU A 244 3.57 -14.74 15.68
C GLU A 244 2.52 -15.45 14.83
N ILE A 245 1.47 -14.73 14.48
CA ILE A 245 0.57 -15.11 13.40
C ILE A 245 1.19 -14.60 12.11
N VAL A 246 1.36 -15.50 11.15
CA VAL A 246 1.87 -15.18 9.81
C VAL A 246 0.73 -15.35 8.81
N ILE A 247 0.42 -14.30 8.07
CA ILE A 247 -0.60 -14.28 7.01
C ILE A 247 0.10 -13.91 5.72
N GLU A 248 -0.09 -14.71 4.69
CA GLU A 248 0.45 -14.44 3.36
C GLU A 248 -0.68 -14.23 2.36
N ILE A 249 -0.59 -13.16 1.58
CA ILE A 249 -1.47 -12.86 0.46
C ILE A 249 -0.59 -12.76 -0.77
N SER A 250 -0.73 -13.72 -1.66
CA SER A 250 0.08 -13.85 -2.87
C SER A 250 -0.77 -13.77 -4.12
N ASP A 251 -0.30 -13.05 -5.12
CA ASP A 251 -0.90 -12.96 -6.44
C ASP A 251 0.11 -13.33 -7.54
N ASN A 252 -0.40 -13.77 -8.69
CA ASN A 252 0.40 -14.02 -9.88
C ASN A 252 0.31 -12.85 -10.88
N GLY A 253 0.18 -11.64 -10.38
CA GLY A 253 -0.02 -10.42 -11.16
C GLY A 253 1.22 -9.90 -11.89
N CYS A 254 1.20 -8.62 -12.21
CA CYS A 254 2.30 -7.97 -12.93
C CYS A 254 3.58 -7.83 -12.11
N GLY A 255 3.54 -8.02 -10.79
CA GLY A 255 4.68 -7.79 -9.91
C GLY A 255 5.15 -6.33 -9.87
N MET A 256 6.30 -6.12 -9.23
CA MET A 256 6.88 -4.79 -9.01
C MET A 256 8.40 -4.83 -9.14
N SER A 257 8.99 -3.76 -9.69
CA SER A 257 10.44 -3.54 -9.69
C SER A 257 10.95 -3.14 -8.30
N GLU A 258 12.25 -3.28 -8.04
CA GLU A 258 12.87 -2.89 -6.77
C GLU A 258 12.64 -1.41 -6.41
N ASP A 259 12.59 -0.52 -7.39
CA ASP A 259 12.35 0.90 -7.15
C ASP A 259 10.90 1.18 -6.75
N VAL A 260 9.95 0.46 -7.35
CA VAL A 260 8.53 0.51 -6.96
C VAL A 260 8.36 -0.02 -5.52
N ILE A 261 8.98 -1.15 -5.18
CA ILE A 261 8.91 -1.76 -3.85
C ILE A 261 9.33 -0.77 -2.74
N LYS A 262 10.34 0.08 -2.99
CA LYS A 262 10.80 1.09 -2.02
C LYS A 262 9.76 2.16 -1.71
N GLU A 263 8.86 2.43 -2.65
CA GLU A 263 7.91 3.55 -2.61
C GLU A 263 6.46 3.13 -2.32
N ILE A 264 6.12 1.82 -2.37
CA ILE A 264 4.72 1.34 -2.28
C ILE A 264 4.00 1.73 -0.98
N PHE A 265 4.73 1.96 0.09
CA PHE A 265 4.17 2.39 1.38
C PHE A 265 4.17 3.92 1.57
N VAL A 266 4.65 4.67 0.57
CA VAL A 266 4.59 6.14 0.58
C VAL A 266 3.16 6.57 0.24
N PRO A 267 2.52 7.43 1.07
CA PRO A 267 1.18 7.92 0.78
C PRO A 267 1.09 8.60 -0.59
N PHE A 268 -0.02 8.34 -1.30
CA PHE A 268 -0.32 8.83 -2.65
C PHE A 268 0.54 8.25 -3.78
N TYR A 269 1.52 7.40 -3.48
CA TYR A 269 2.28 6.70 -4.50
C TYR A 269 1.40 5.64 -5.20
N THR A 270 1.34 5.69 -6.52
CA THR A 270 0.59 4.73 -7.33
C THR A 270 1.19 4.59 -8.72
N THR A 271 1.25 3.36 -9.22
CA THR A 271 1.62 3.03 -10.60
C THR A 271 0.41 2.89 -11.51
N LYS A 272 -0.81 2.99 -10.95
CA LYS A 272 -2.06 2.91 -11.71
C LYS A 272 -2.31 4.20 -12.47
N ALA A 273 -3.03 4.11 -13.61
CA ALA A 273 -3.42 5.28 -14.38
C ALA A 273 -4.17 6.30 -13.52
N THR A 274 -4.05 7.56 -13.88
CA THR A 274 -4.75 8.66 -13.22
C THR A 274 -6.24 8.32 -13.13
N GLY A 275 -6.80 8.29 -11.91
CA GLY A 275 -8.18 7.92 -11.69
C GLY A 275 -8.41 6.54 -11.07
N LYS A 276 -7.52 5.58 -11.28
CA LYS A 276 -7.72 4.17 -10.86
C LYS A 276 -7.06 3.76 -9.55
N GLY A 277 -6.35 4.66 -8.90
CA GLY A 277 -5.70 4.38 -7.61
C GLY A 277 -5.53 5.64 -6.77
N THR A 278 -5.85 5.56 -5.48
CA THR A 278 -5.64 6.67 -4.53
C THR A 278 -4.21 6.74 -4.00
N GLY A 279 -3.43 5.66 -4.14
CA GLY A 279 -2.09 5.53 -3.55
C GLY A 279 -2.07 5.47 -2.02
N MET A 280 -3.23 5.33 -1.36
CA MET A 280 -3.33 5.34 0.10
C MET A 280 -3.45 3.95 0.73
N GLY A 281 -3.93 2.94 -0.01
CA GLY A 281 -4.30 1.64 0.55
C GLY A 281 -3.13 0.92 1.24
N LEU A 282 -1.95 0.88 0.61
CA LEU A 282 -0.77 0.22 1.18
C LEU A 282 -0.15 1.03 2.34
N ALA A 283 -0.17 2.36 2.25
CA ALA A 283 0.28 3.23 3.35
C ALA A 283 -0.58 3.04 4.61
N ILE A 284 -1.91 2.93 4.44
CA ILE A 284 -2.86 2.63 5.53
C ILE A 284 -2.59 1.23 6.09
N ALA A 285 -2.43 0.23 5.23
CA ALA A 285 -2.13 -1.14 5.68
C ALA A 285 -0.84 -1.20 6.50
N TYR A 286 0.21 -0.51 6.06
CA TYR A 286 1.47 -0.39 6.79
C TYR A 286 1.28 0.25 8.17
N GLY A 287 0.56 1.38 8.24
CA GLY A 287 0.28 2.08 9.51
C GLY A 287 -0.47 1.18 10.49
N ILE A 288 -1.56 0.55 10.06
CA ILE A 288 -2.37 -0.36 10.88
C ILE A 288 -1.53 -1.52 11.43
N ILE A 289 -0.73 -2.17 10.60
CA ILE A 289 0.12 -3.29 11.04
C ILE A 289 1.17 -2.82 12.05
N LYS A 290 1.77 -1.64 11.86
CA LYS A 290 2.72 -1.06 12.83
C LYS A 290 2.05 -0.71 14.15
N ASP A 291 0.83 -0.16 14.13
CA ASP A 291 0.06 0.13 15.34
C ASP A 291 -0.28 -1.15 16.14
N HIS A 292 -0.38 -2.30 15.46
CA HIS A 292 -0.56 -3.61 16.07
C HIS A 292 0.77 -4.31 16.44
N ASN A 293 1.88 -3.57 16.51
CA ASN A 293 3.24 -4.08 16.78
C ASN A 293 3.67 -5.18 15.80
N GLY A 294 3.06 -5.21 14.62
CA GLY A 294 3.32 -6.20 13.58
C GLY A 294 4.35 -5.75 12.55
N GLU A 295 4.61 -6.64 11.61
CA GLU A 295 5.47 -6.41 10.46
C GLU A 295 4.74 -6.75 9.16
N ILE A 296 4.92 -5.93 8.13
CA ILE A 296 4.49 -6.25 6.76
C ILE A 296 5.72 -6.29 5.86
N ILE A 297 5.90 -7.40 5.18
CA ILE A 297 7.02 -7.67 4.27
C ILE A 297 6.44 -7.87 2.88
N VAL A 298 7.13 -7.36 1.86
CA VAL A 298 6.77 -7.54 0.46
C VAL A 298 7.89 -8.27 -0.27
N ASN A 299 7.51 -9.29 -1.04
CA ASN A 299 8.38 -9.97 -1.99
C ASN A 299 7.69 -9.94 -3.35
N SER A 300 8.33 -9.33 -4.34
CA SER A 300 7.75 -9.13 -5.67
C SER A 300 8.84 -9.11 -6.73
N GLU A 301 8.50 -9.66 -7.89
CA GLU A 301 9.33 -9.64 -9.08
C GLU A 301 8.45 -9.31 -10.30
N GLU A 302 8.94 -8.42 -11.17
CA GLU A 302 8.21 -8.00 -12.37
C GLU A 302 7.82 -9.21 -13.24
N GLY A 303 6.53 -9.34 -13.55
CA GLY A 303 5.98 -10.44 -14.33
C GLY A 303 5.73 -11.75 -13.57
N GLN A 304 6.13 -11.87 -12.29
CA GLN A 304 5.96 -13.08 -11.48
C GLN A 304 4.84 -12.95 -10.44
N GLY A 305 4.50 -11.72 -10.06
CA GLY A 305 3.50 -11.45 -9.04
C GLY A 305 4.07 -10.87 -7.75
N THR A 306 3.23 -10.81 -6.71
CA THR A 306 3.58 -10.22 -5.42
C THR A 306 3.10 -11.11 -4.28
N THR A 307 3.91 -11.19 -3.23
CA THR A 307 3.52 -11.80 -1.95
C THR A 307 3.72 -10.78 -0.84
N PHE A 308 2.63 -10.45 -0.15
CA PHE A 308 2.66 -9.71 1.10
C PHE A 308 2.59 -10.68 2.26
N THR A 309 3.56 -10.60 3.18
CA THR A 309 3.60 -11.37 4.42
C THR A 309 3.36 -10.43 5.60
N ILE A 310 2.31 -10.67 6.36
CA ILE A 310 1.95 -9.94 7.58
C ILE A 310 2.33 -10.83 8.76
N LYS A 311 3.03 -10.26 9.75
CA LYS A 311 3.33 -10.89 11.03
C LYS A 311 2.70 -10.10 12.16
N LEU A 312 1.92 -10.76 12.99
CA LEU A 312 1.28 -10.15 14.17
C LEU A 312 1.72 -10.91 15.43
N PRO A 313 2.16 -10.22 16.50
CA PRO A 313 2.58 -10.87 17.73
C PRO A 313 1.38 -11.54 18.42
N ILE A 314 1.62 -12.69 19.03
CA ILE A 314 0.68 -13.38 19.92
C ILE A 314 1.06 -12.95 21.34
N GLU A 315 0.30 -12.00 21.88
CA GLU A 315 0.45 -11.55 23.28
C GLU A 315 -0.54 -12.30 24.19
#